data_cdc47e541e63197aa3484fc06ee7a9de
#
_entry.id   cdc47e541e63197aa3484fc06ee7a9de
#
_cell.length_a   1.000
_cell.length_b   1.000
_cell.length_c   1.000
_cell.angle_alpha   90.00
_cell.angle_beta   90.00
_cell.angle_gamma   90.00
#
_symmetry.space_group_name_H-M   'P 1'
#
loop_
_entity.id
_entity.type
_entity.pdbx_description
1 polymer ?
#
loop_
_entity_poly.entity_id
_entity_poly.type
_entity_poly.pdbx_seq_one_letter_code
_entity_poly.pdbx_strand_id
1 'polypeptide(L)'
;MSEVNISGYCDPKFIEVEKVFRKSITSDFELGASFSVELENQTIIDLWGGFCDENKTRRWERDTIVNVFSVSKAITAICLGRLIERDLIDINLAVRDYWPEFGCNGKETITVKQLLNHTAGMFAFREGIPIDNWQDWNQYTRLLEAQSIYHEPGQSQAYHALTF
;
A
#
# COMPACT_ATOMS: atom_id res chain seq x y z
N MET A 1 18.17 17.84 -25.13
CA MET A 1 17.75 16.91 -24.04
C MET A 1 17.93 17.66 -22.75
N SER A 2 16.88 17.89 -21.97
CA SER A 2 17.01 18.51 -20.64
C SER A 2 17.85 17.59 -19.77
N GLU A 3 18.91 18.11 -19.21
CA GLU A 3 19.79 17.38 -18.30
C GLU A 3 18.97 16.88 -17.11
N VAL A 4 18.97 15.56 -16.89
CA VAL A 4 18.25 14.96 -15.77
C VAL A 4 18.94 15.38 -14.50
N ASN A 5 18.27 16.20 -13.67
CA ASN A 5 18.81 16.65 -12.40
C ASN A 5 18.55 15.58 -11.33
N ILE A 6 19.62 15.13 -10.68
CA ILE A 6 19.58 14.25 -9.53
C ILE A 6 20.35 14.94 -8.39
N SER A 7 19.68 15.12 -7.27
CA SER A 7 20.14 15.88 -6.12
C SER A 7 20.11 15.02 -4.87
N GLY A 8 20.72 15.51 -3.80
CA GLY A 8 20.68 14.88 -2.49
C GLY A 8 22.04 14.45 -1.99
N TYR A 9 22.05 13.53 -1.04
CA TYR A 9 23.23 13.01 -0.35
C TYR A 9 23.28 11.48 -0.39
N CYS A 10 24.47 10.94 -0.56
CA CYS A 10 24.73 9.51 -0.37
C CYS A 10 26.08 9.34 0.33
N ASP A 11 26.10 8.58 1.43
CA ASP A 11 27.35 8.22 2.10
C ASP A 11 28.23 7.45 1.10
N PRO A 12 29.52 7.78 0.95
CA PRO A 12 30.46 7.14 0.02
C PRO A 12 30.51 5.61 0.10
N LYS A 13 30.21 5.03 1.26
CA LYS A 13 30.10 3.57 1.43
C LYS A 13 28.99 2.95 0.59
N PHE A 14 27.99 3.73 0.19
CA PHE A 14 26.82 3.30 -0.57
C PHE A 14 26.79 3.85 -1.99
N ILE A 15 27.93 4.27 -2.52
CA ILE A 15 28.03 4.88 -3.86
C ILE A 15 27.41 4.02 -4.97
N GLU A 16 27.44 2.70 -4.83
CA GLU A 16 26.82 1.79 -5.82
C GLU A 16 25.30 1.92 -5.85
N VAL A 17 24.65 2.22 -4.72
CA VAL A 17 23.21 2.51 -4.65
C VAL A 17 22.88 3.79 -5.40
N GLU A 18 23.69 4.85 -5.18
CA GLU A 18 23.54 6.11 -5.93
C GLU A 18 23.68 5.90 -7.43
N LYS A 19 24.66 5.09 -7.88
CA LYS A 19 24.84 4.77 -9.31
C LYS A 19 23.61 4.07 -9.90
N VAL A 20 23.01 3.12 -9.18
CA VAL A 20 21.79 2.43 -9.61
C VAL A 20 20.63 3.43 -9.69
N PHE A 21 20.43 4.26 -8.67
CA PHE A 21 19.41 5.30 -8.64
C PHE A 21 19.54 6.27 -9.84
N ARG A 22 20.75 6.75 -10.10
CA ARG A 22 21.04 7.62 -11.26
C ARG A 22 20.72 6.91 -12.57
N LYS A 23 21.14 5.65 -12.69
CA LYS A 23 20.89 4.87 -13.91
C LYS A 23 19.39 4.66 -14.16
N SER A 24 18.58 4.39 -13.14
CA SER A 24 17.14 4.16 -13.30
C SER A 24 16.44 5.36 -13.93
N ILE A 25 16.83 6.58 -13.52
CA ILE A 25 16.24 7.82 -14.04
C ILE A 25 16.83 8.19 -15.40
N THR A 26 18.15 8.07 -15.58
CA THR A 26 18.81 8.49 -16.83
C THR A 26 18.54 7.54 -17.99
N SER A 27 18.17 6.30 -17.74
CA SER A 27 17.78 5.32 -18.76
C SER A 27 16.29 5.33 -19.09
N ASP A 28 15.54 6.32 -18.61
CA ASP A 28 14.07 6.42 -18.73
C ASP A 28 13.31 5.19 -18.19
N PHE A 29 13.92 4.42 -17.28
CA PHE A 29 13.24 3.35 -16.56
C PHE A 29 12.29 3.92 -15.52
N GLU A 30 12.71 4.99 -14.82
CA GLU A 30 11.89 5.78 -13.92
C GLU A 30 11.78 7.22 -14.44
N LEU A 31 10.59 7.78 -14.39
CA LEU A 31 10.34 9.17 -14.76
C LEU A 31 10.94 10.13 -13.73
N GLY A 32 10.70 9.83 -12.47
CA GLY A 32 11.24 10.53 -11.31
C GLY A 32 11.04 9.68 -10.07
N ALA A 33 11.92 9.89 -9.09
CA ALA A 33 11.92 9.11 -7.86
C ALA A 33 12.58 9.87 -6.70
N SER A 34 12.30 9.40 -5.48
CA SER A 34 13.08 9.69 -4.29
C SER A 34 13.44 8.40 -3.56
N PHE A 35 14.60 8.39 -2.90
CA PHE A 35 15.08 7.25 -2.13
C PHE A 35 15.82 7.74 -0.88
N SER A 36 15.36 7.32 0.29
CA SER A 36 15.96 7.71 1.57
C SER A 36 16.21 6.48 2.44
N VAL A 37 17.36 6.47 3.11
CA VAL A 37 17.74 5.44 4.08
C VAL A 37 18.31 6.10 5.33
N GLU A 38 17.77 5.69 6.47
CA GLU A 38 18.28 6.03 7.78
C GLU A 38 18.88 4.80 8.46
N LEU A 39 20.03 4.96 9.09
CA LEU A 39 20.69 3.96 9.91
C LEU A 39 21.13 4.61 11.23
N GLU A 40 20.73 4.01 12.36
CA GLU A 40 21.08 4.50 13.71
C GLU A 40 20.76 6.01 13.90
N ASN A 41 19.59 6.44 13.42
CA ASN A 41 19.10 7.83 13.42
C ASN A 41 19.97 8.81 12.60
N GLN A 42 20.75 8.30 11.65
CA GLN A 42 21.51 9.11 10.71
C GLN A 42 21.01 8.85 9.29
N THR A 43 20.72 9.90 8.56
CA THR A 43 20.42 9.79 7.13
C THR A 43 21.70 9.47 6.38
N ILE A 44 21.78 8.28 5.79
CA ILE A 44 22.94 7.82 5.01
C ILE A 44 22.71 7.95 3.50
N ILE A 45 21.46 7.97 3.07
CA ILE A 45 21.04 8.25 1.69
C ILE A 45 19.80 9.13 1.73
N ASP A 46 19.77 10.18 0.93
CA ASP A 46 18.61 11.02 0.66
C ASP A 46 18.75 11.58 -0.77
N LEU A 47 18.22 10.85 -1.74
CA LEU A 47 18.35 11.14 -3.17
C LEU A 47 16.98 11.39 -3.79
N TRP A 48 16.91 12.34 -4.72
CA TRP A 48 15.72 12.60 -5.53
C TRP A 48 16.11 13.13 -6.90
N GLY A 49 15.25 12.96 -7.89
CA GLY A 49 15.50 13.48 -9.22
C GLY A 49 14.51 13.01 -10.27
N GLY A 50 14.71 13.49 -11.49
CA GLY A 50 13.82 13.26 -12.61
C GLY A 50 12.66 14.26 -12.69
N PHE A 51 11.50 13.80 -13.12
CA PHE A 51 10.31 14.62 -13.39
C PHE A 51 9.05 14.03 -12.78
N CYS A 52 8.04 14.88 -12.54
CA CYS A 52 6.74 14.50 -12.02
C CYS A 52 5.71 14.18 -13.11
N ASP A 53 6.03 14.46 -14.37
CA ASP A 53 5.13 14.32 -15.51
C ASP A 53 5.88 13.86 -16.77
N GLU A 54 5.19 13.13 -17.66
CA GLU A 54 5.73 12.56 -18.90
C GLU A 54 6.27 13.62 -19.87
N ASN A 55 5.70 14.82 -19.83
CA ASN A 55 6.16 15.94 -20.66
C ASN A 55 7.44 16.58 -20.13
N LYS A 56 7.94 16.11 -18.97
CA LYS A 56 9.16 16.59 -18.32
C LYS A 56 9.14 18.11 -18.05
N THR A 57 7.95 18.63 -17.69
CA THR A 57 7.74 20.06 -17.43
C THR A 57 7.97 20.43 -15.98
N ARG A 58 7.69 19.52 -15.04
CA ARG A 58 7.85 19.71 -13.61
C ARG A 58 8.91 18.77 -13.06
N ARG A 59 9.96 19.34 -12.48
CA ARG A 59 11.03 18.57 -11.84
C ARG A 59 10.56 17.88 -10.58
N TRP A 60 11.13 16.73 -10.27
CA TRP A 60 10.98 16.07 -8.99
C TRP A 60 11.87 16.77 -7.96
N GLU A 61 11.25 17.25 -6.88
CA GLU A 61 11.91 17.92 -5.78
C GLU A 61 11.95 17.01 -4.54
N ARG A 62 12.70 17.42 -3.51
CA ARG A 62 12.85 16.63 -2.28
C ARG A 62 11.54 16.34 -1.59
N ASP A 63 10.60 17.28 -1.64
CA ASP A 63 9.28 17.24 -0.99
C ASP A 63 8.15 16.85 -1.96
N THR A 64 8.48 16.32 -3.13
CA THR A 64 7.49 15.80 -4.06
C THR A 64 6.74 14.63 -3.44
N ILE A 65 5.43 14.74 -3.40
CA ILE A 65 4.53 13.67 -2.91
C ILE A 65 3.92 12.91 -4.08
N VAL A 66 3.73 11.61 -3.87
CA VAL A 66 3.14 10.70 -4.86
C VAL A 66 2.15 9.76 -4.19
N ASN A 67 1.29 9.16 -5.00
CA ASN A 67 0.43 8.09 -4.51
C ASN A 67 1.28 6.85 -4.19
N VAL A 68 1.27 6.43 -2.93
CA VAL A 68 2.08 5.30 -2.45
C VAL A 68 1.34 3.97 -2.44
N PHE A 69 0.10 3.93 -2.96
CA PHE A 69 -0.72 2.72 -3.09
C PHE A 69 -0.69 1.83 -1.83
N SER A 70 -0.19 0.61 -1.94
CA SER A 70 -0.23 -0.40 -0.87
C SER A 70 0.66 -0.11 0.34
N VAL A 71 1.52 0.89 0.31
CA VAL A 71 2.19 1.39 1.53
C VAL A 71 1.17 1.90 2.54
N SER A 72 0.00 2.36 2.08
CA SER A 72 -1.13 2.76 2.93
C SER A 72 -1.60 1.65 3.87
N LYS A 73 -1.45 0.37 3.50
CA LYS A 73 -1.78 -0.77 4.37
C LYS A 73 -0.95 -0.78 5.66
N ALA A 74 0.33 -0.39 5.58
CA ALA A 74 1.17 -0.25 6.77
C ALA A 74 0.60 0.82 7.73
N ILE A 75 0.13 1.93 7.19
CA ILE A 75 -0.51 2.99 8.00
C ILE A 75 -1.82 2.50 8.62
N THR A 76 -2.65 1.79 7.84
CA THR A 76 -3.88 1.14 8.35
C THR A 76 -3.55 0.18 9.48
N ALA A 77 -2.53 -0.66 9.33
CA ALA A 77 -2.10 -1.61 10.38
C ALA A 77 -1.62 -0.88 11.65
N ILE A 78 -0.90 0.24 11.51
CA ILE A 78 -0.50 1.07 12.65
C ILE A 78 -1.73 1.66 13.36
N CYS A 79 -2.70 2.17 12.62
CA CYS A 79 -3.95 2.70 13.19
C CYS A 79 -4.72 1.61 13.95
N LEU A 80 -4.84 0.42 13.36
CA LEU A 80 -5.44 -0.74 14.03
C LEU A 80 -4.66 -1.16 15.29
N GLY A 81 -3.32 -1.16 15.23
CA GLY A 81 -2.47 -1.42 16.40
C GLY A 81 -2.78 -0.47 17.55
N ARG A 82 -3.08 0.81 17.26
CA ARG A 82 -3.51 1.79 18.27
C ARG A 82 -4.88 1.49 18.87
N LEU A 83 -5.78 0.88 18.11
CA LEU A 83 -7.09 0.44 18.61
C LEU A 83 -6.96 -0.82 19.46
N ILE A 84 -6.08 -1.74 19.06
CA ILE A 84 -5.76 -2.95 19.83
C ILE A 84 -5.14 -2.59 21.20
N GLU A 85 -4.17 -1.67 21.20
CA GLU A 85 -3.53 -1.16 22.44
C GLU A 85 -4.54 -0.54 23.43
N ARG A 86 -5.69 -0.09 22.94
CA ARG A 86 -6.78 0.51 23.71
C ARG A 86 -7.91 -0.47 24.02
N ASP A 87 -7.72 -1.76 23.76
CA ASP A 87 -8.72 -2.82 23.92
C ASP A 87 -10.04 -2.57 23.14
N LEU A 88 -9.98 -1.79 22.06
CA LEU A 88 -11.14 -1.49 21.21
C LEU A 88 -11.32 -2.54 20.09
N ILE A 89 -10.25 -3.23 19.70
CA ILE A 89 -10.27 -4.31 18.71
C ILE A 89 -9.40 -5.46 19.20
N ASP A 90 -9.94 -6.68 19.15
CA ASP A 90 -9.18 -7.92 19.25
C ASP A 90 -9.07 -8.56 17.88
N ILE A 91 -7.85 -8.74 17.38
CA ILE A 91 -7.58 -9.31 16.04
C ILE A 91 -8.01 -10.78 15.91
N ASN A 92 -8.24 -11.47 17.03
CA ASN A 92 -8.66 -12.88 17.04
C ASN A 92 -10.19 -13.04 17.03
N LEU A 93 -10.94 -11.98 17.28
CA LEU A 93 -12.40 -11.98 17.14
C LEU A 93 -12.82 -11.93 15.67
N ALA A 94 -14.03 -12.39 15.41
CA ALA A 94 -14.59 -12.36 14.07
C ALA A 94 -14.90 -10.92 13.64
N VAL A 95 -14.69 -10.63 12.34
CA VAL A 95 -15.00 -9.31 11.77
C VAL A 95 -16.45 -8.92 12.03
N ARG A 96 -17.39 -9.88 12.00
CA ARG A 96 -18.82 -9.65 12.28
C ARG A 96 -19.10 -9.09 13.67
N ASP A 97 -18.19 -9.27 14.62
CA ASP A 97 -18.37 -8.74 15.97
C ASP A 97 -18.23 -7.21 16.00
N TYR A 98 -17.59 -6.65 14.97
CA TYR A 98 -17.42 -5.20 14.73
C TYR A 98 -18.24 -4.70 13.54
N TRP A 99 -18.48 -5.57 12.56
CA TRP A 99 -19.22 -5.30 11.33
C TRP A 99 -20.19 -6.45 11.03
N PRO A 100 -21.38 -6.45 11.65
CA PRO A 100 -22.34 -7.56 11.60
C PRO A 100 -22.75 -7.95 10.17
N GLU A 101 -22.93 -6.97 9.29
CA GLU A 101 -23.38 -7.18 7.90
C GLU A 101 -22.37 -7.98 7.07
N PHE A 102 -21.10 -7.94 7.44
CA PHE A 102 -20.06 -8.75 6.81
C PHE A 102 -20.20 -10.23 7.10
N GLY A 103 -20.79 -10.61 8.24
CA GLY A 103 -20.83 -11.96 8.79
C GLY A 103 -21.85 -12.90 8.14
N CYS A 104 -21.86 -13.00 6.81
CA CYS A 104 -22.73 -13.92 6.05
C CYS A 104 -21.97 -14.57 4.89
N ASN A 105 -22.60 -15.51 4.19
CA ASN A 105 -22.08 -16.15 2.97
C ASN A 105 -20.70 -16.82 3.14
N GLY A 106 -20.47 -17.49 4.28
CA GLY A 106 -19.24 -18.19 4.61
C GLY A 106 -18.18 -17.31 5.32
N LYS A 107 -18.54 -16.07 5.69
CA LYS A 107 -17.63 -15.11 6.33
C LYS A 107 -17.80 -15.05 7.86
N GLU A 108 -18.68 -15.84 8.43
CA GLU A 108 -19.11 -15.77 9.82
C GLU A 108 -17.96 -15.91 10.83
N THR A 109 -16.91 -16.62 10.45
CA THR A 109 -15.76 -16.92 11.34
C THR A 109 -14.47 -16.21 10.91
N ILE A 110 -14.51 -15.40 9.87
CA ILE A 110 -13.32 -14.65 9.42
C ILE A 110 -12.90 -13.69 10.54
N THR A 111 -11.68 -13.85 11.03
CA THR A 111 -11.12 -12.97 12.06
C THR A 111 -10.54 -11.70 11.46
N VAL A 112 -10.44 -10.65 12.28
CA VAL A 112 -9.74 -9.41 11.89
C VAL A 112 -8.30 -9.72 11.43
N LYS A 113 -7.61 -10.64 12.11
CA LYS A 113 -6.26 -11.10 11.73
C LYS A 113 -6.24 -11.70 10.32
N GLN A 114 -7.22 -12.54 9.97
CA GLN A 114 -7.28 -13.15 8.65
C GLN A 114 -7.55 -12.16 7.54
N LEU A 115 -8.31 -11.10 7.82
CA LEU A 115 -8.52 -10.00 6.89
C LEU A 115 -7.20 -9.24 6.64
N LEU A 116 -6.50 -8.85 7.70
CA LEU A 116 -5.26 -8.07 7.63
C LEU A 116 -4.08 -8.82 7.01
N ASN A 117 -4.03 -10.14 7.11
CA ASN A 117 -2.93 -10.94 6.54
C ASN A 117 -3.28 -11.60 5.20
N HIS A 118 -4.41 -11.19 4.59
CA HIS A 118 -4.89 -11.68 3.29
C HIS A 118 -5.19 -13.19 3.24
N THR A 119 -5.62 -13.78 4.38
CA THR A 119 -6.03 -15.19 4.44
C THR A 119 -7.53 -15.38 4.62
N ALA A 120 -8.33 -14.34 4.44
CA ALA A 120 -9.78 -14.38 4.61
C ALA A 120 -10.53 -15.16 3.52
N GLY A 121 -9.84 -15.59 2.45
CA GLY A 121 -10.50 -16.23 1.30
C GLY A 121 -11.24 -15.26 0.39
N MET A 122 -10.93 -13.96 0.48
CA MET A 122 -11.57 -12.87 -0.26
C MET A 122 -10.51 -12.01 -0.93
N PHE A 123 -10.08 -12.36 -2.12
CA PHE A 123 -8.97 -11.68 -2.80
C PHE A 123 -9.41 -10.85 -4.02
N ALA A 124 -10.68 -10.88 -4.37
CA ALA A 124 -11.26 -10.09 -5.45
C ALA A 124 -12.75 -9.85 -5.20
N PHE A 125 -13.33 -8.89 -5.88
CA PHE A 125 -14.78 -8.78 -5.99
C PHE A 125 -15.30 -9.78 -7.02
N ARG A 126 -16.40 -10.48 -6.70
CA ARG A 126 -17.06 -11.40 -7.64
C ARG A 126 -17.79 -10.64 -8.73
N GLU A 127 -18.35 -9.50 -8.40
CA GLU A 127 -18.96 -8.58 -9.35
C GLU A 127 -17.94 -7.53 -9.78
N GLY A 128 -17.92 -7.25 -11.09
CA GLY A 128 -17.03 -6.20 -11.63
C GLY A 128 -17.43 -4.84 -11.06
N ILE A 129 -16.45 -4.11 -10.57
CA ILE A 129 -16.63 -2.74 -10.11
C ILE A 129 -16.34 -1.81 -11.29
N PRO A 130 -17.28 -0.92 -11.65
CA PRO A 130 -17.03 0.10 -12.66
C PRO A 130 -15.88 1.01 -12.19
N ILE A 131 -14.87 1.20 -13.06
CA ILE A 131 -13.68 2.01 -12.76
C ILE A 131 -14.08 3.45 -12.37
N ASP A 132 -15.14 3.97 -12.93
CA ASP A 132 -15.62 5.33 -12.68
C ASP A 132 -16.21 5.52 -11.26
N ASN A 133 -16.56 4.42 -10.56
CA ASN A 133 -17.19 4.45 -9.24
C ASN A 133 -16.31 3.99 -8.10
N TRP A 134 -15.03 3.80 -8.30
CA TRP A 134 -14.17 3.21 -7.27
C TRP A 134 -13.92 4.13 -6.06
N GLN A 135 -14.46 5.34 -6.05
CA GLN A 135 -14.51 6.22 -4.87
C GLN A 135 -15.78 6.03 -4.03
N ASP A 136 -16.76 5.24 -4.49
CA ASP A 136 -17.97 4.98 -3.72
C ASP A 136 -17.75 3.91 -2.66
N TRP A 137 -17.34 4.37 -1.47
CA TRP A 137 -17.10 3.53 -0.30
C TRP A 137 -18.31 2.65 0.05
N ASN A 138 -19.52 3.20 -0.04
CA ASN A 138 -20.74 2.46 0.30
C ASN A 138 -21.02 1.32 -0.68
N GLN A 139 -20.70 1.50 -1.95
CA GLN A 139 -20.81 0.43 -2.94
C GLN A 139 -19.85 -0.71 -2.63
N TYR A 140 -18.58 -0.39 -2.32
CA TYR A 140 -17.56 -1.40 -1.99
C TYR A 140 -17.94 -2.21 -0.76
N THR A 141 -18.38 -1.55 0.31
CA THR A 141 -18.76 -2.23 1.55
C THR A 141 -19.94 -3.17 1.32
N ARG A 142 -20.98 -2.76 0.58
CA ARG A 142 -22.12 -3.63 0.23
C ARG A 142 -21.70 -4.84 -0.61
N LEU A 143 -20.79 -4.67 -1.54
CA LEU A 143 -20.27 -5.80 -2.34
C LEU A 143 -19.51 -6.79 -1.46
N LEU A 144 -18.70 -6.31 -0.51
CA LEU A 144 -18.01 -7.15 0.46
C LEU A 144 -18.98 -7.87 1.40
N GLU A 145 -20.03 -7.20 1.84
CA GLU A 145 -21.11 -7.80 2.64
C GLU A 145 -21.81 -8.93 1.88
N ALA A 146 -22.17 -8.67 0.62
CA ALA A 146 -22.97 -9.59 -0.18
C ALA A 146 -22.20 -10.81 -0.72
N GLN A 147 -20.91 -10.66 -1.05
CA GLN A 147 -20.18 -11.74 -1.71
C GLN A 147 -19.84 -12.91 -0.77
N SER A 148 -19.71 -14.10 -1.36
CA SER A 148 -19.20 -15.31 -0.70
C SER A 148 -17.67 -15.39 -0.79
N ILE A 149 -17.06 -16.18 0.09
CA ILE A 149 -15.63 -16.53 0.03
C ILE A 149 -15.28 -17.31 -1.24
N TYR A 150 -14.02 -17.27 -1.63
CA TYR A 150 -13.46 -18.08 -2.74
C TYR A 150 -12.90 -19.41 -2.24
N HIS A 151 -12.35 -19.43 -1.03
CA HIS A 151 -11.84 -20.61 -0.36
C HIS A 151 -11.96 -20.42 1.17
N GLU A 152 -11.82 -21.49 1.91
CA GLU A 152 -11.91 -21.49 3.38
C GLU A 152 -10.90 -20.51 4.01
N PRO A 153 -11.33 -19.69 4.99
CA PRO A 153 -10.45 -18.78 5.70
C PRO A 153 -9.27 -19.50 6.36
N GLY A 154 -8.07 -18.96 6.15
CA GLY A 154 -6.82 -19.54 6.65
C GLY A 154 -6.20 -20.60 5.74
N GLN A 155 -6.87 -21.07 4.70
CA GLN A 155 -6.36 -22.11 3.80
C GLN A 155 -5.19 -21.64 2.95
N SER A 156 -5.24 -20.42 2.44
CA SER A 156 -4.18 -19.82 1.63
C SER A 156 -4.12 -18.31 1.78
N GLN A 157 -2.98 -17.75 1.45
CA GLN A 157 -2.78 -16.31 1.38
C GLN A 157 -2.88 -15.84 -0.06
N ALA A 158 -3.68 -14.80 -0.29
CA ALA A 158 -3.80 -14.15 -1.59
C ALA A 158 -3.74 -12.63 -1.42
N TYR A 159 -2.53 -12.07 -1.54
CA TYR A 159 -2.34 -10.61 -1.44
C TYR A 159 -3.13 -9.88 -2.53
N HIS A 160 -3.86 -8.84 -2.15
CA HIS A 160 -4.69 -8.05 -3.06
C HIS A 160 -4.87 -6.61 -2.56
N ALA A 161 -5.41 -5.76 -3.45
CA ALA A 161 -5.50 -4.33 -3.19
C ALA A 161 -6.79 -3.90 -2.47
N LEU A 162 -7.90 -4.63 -2.63
CA LEU A 162 -9.24 -4.06 -2.47
C LEU A 162 -9.96 -4.40 -1.18
N THR A 163 -9.61 -5.47 -0.46
CA THR A 163 -10.34 -5.91 0.74
C THR A 163 -9.56 -5.75 2.05
N PHE A 164 -8.42 -5.08 2.01
CA PHE A 164 -7.59 -4.79 3.19
C PHE A 164 -8.04 -3.50 3.85
#